data_9f6b5014d4f01aa51c17dde4feb2ea70
#
_entry.id   9f6b5014d4f01aa51c17dde4feb2ea70
#
_cell.length_a   1.000
_cell.length_b   1.000
_cell.length_c   1.000
_cell.angle_alpha   90.00
_cell.angle_beta   90.00
_cell.angle_gamma   90.00
#
_symmetry.space_group_name_H-M   'P 1'
#
loop_
_entity.id
_entity.type
_entity.pdbx_description
1 polymer ?
#
loop_
_entity_poly.entity_id
_entity_poly.type
_entity_poly.pdbx_seq_one_letter_code
_entity_poly.pdbx_strand_id
1 'polypeptide(L)'
;MYTLQQRLKNPALVVVDMQNDFVRVGAALEVPDARKTIDAHRLLLDAFRARKRPVVYTKFLTFPKPILLWEWSPQALPDTKCCWKGHKRFYPDVGREEECTDVIDELVPATGDPIIEKYCYGAFHGTPLAQTLQFLGVETLVVTGTVTQICVEETARQAFHHGYPTTLVSDAVSSFAPDLHAATLKNFASKFGWVSTAAEVVDGLG
;
A
#
# COMPACT_ATOMS: atom_id res chain seq x y z
N MET A 1 -5.42 20.67 -17.87
CA MET A 1 -4.74 19.40 -17.50
C MET A 1 -3.79 19.68 -16.35
N TYR A 2 -3.75 18.83 -15.32
CA TYR A 2 -2.82 18.98 -14.18
C TYR A 2 -1.36 18.83 -14.65
N THR A 3 -0.51 19.77 -14.23
CA THR A 3 0.95 19.61 -14.34
C THR A 3 1.44 18.59 -13.32
N LEU A 4 2.67 18.09 -13.44
CA LEU A 4 3.27 17.17 -12.46
C LEU A 4 3.28 17.79 -11.03
N GLN A 5 3.64 19.06 -10.91
CA GLN A 5 3.61 19.78 -9.65
C GLN A 5 2.20 19.88 -9.04
N GLN A 6 1.17 20.08 -9.87
CA GLN A 6 -0.23 20.10 -9.39
C GLN A 6 -0.70 18.72 -8.92
N ARG A 7 -0.23 17.64 -9.58
CA ARG A 7 -0.52 16.24 -9.16
C ARG A 7 0.11 15.88 -7.82
N LEU A 8 1.16 16.59 -7.43
CA LEU A 8 1.96 16.37 -6.21
C LEU A 8 1.87 17.58 -5.25
N LYS A 9 0.78 18.34 -5.31
CA LYS A 9 0.52 19.44 -4.38
C LYS A 9 0.14 18.87 -3.01
N ASN A 10 0.88 19.21 -1.95
CA ASN A 10 0.70 18.70 -0.60
C ASN A 10 0.39 17.19 -0.55
N PRO A 11 1.27 16.34 -1.12
CA PRO A 11 1.00 14.93 -1.27
C PRO A 11 1.19 14.17 0.04
N ALA A 12 0.44 13.07 0.22
CA ALA A 12 0.81 11.99 1.12
C ALA A 12 1.25 10.76 0.34
N LEU A 13 2.28 10.07 0.82
CA LEU A 13 2.62 8.72 0.39
C LEU A 13 1.76 7.72 1.17
N VAL A 14 1.03 6.87 0.46
CA VAL A 14 0.26 5.77 1.06
C VAL A 14 0.94 4.45 0.70
N VAL A 15 1.51 3.79 1.70
CA VAL A 15 2.18 2.48 1.56
C VAL A 15 1.18 1.40 1.93
N VAL A 16 0.66 0.70 0.92
CA VAL A 16 -0.42 -0.27 1.07
C VAL A 16 0.14 -1.65 1.36
N ASP A 17 -0.15 -2.17 2.55
CA ASP A 17 -0.01 -3.57 2.97
C ASP A 17 1.38 -4.21 2.70
N MET A 18 2.47 -3.47 2.86
CA MET A 18 3.83 -4.00 2.75
C MET A 18 4.22 -4.77 4.03
N GLN A 19 3.41 -5.77 4.37
CA GLN A 19 3.47 -6.59 5.58
C GLN A 19 4.27 -7.89 5.36
N ASN A 20 4.72 -8.50 6.45
CA ASN A 20 5.45 -9.76 6.41
C ASN A 20 4.65 -10.87 5.69
N ASP A 21 3.34 -11.00 5.95
CA ASP A 21 2.49 -12.03 5.31
C ASP A 21 2.17 -11.77 3.82
N PHE A 22 2.63 -10.64 3.25
CA PHE A 22 2.57 -10.38 1.79
C PHE A 22 3.94 -10.42 1.12
N VAL A 23 5.00 -9.99 1.82
CA VAL A 23 6.29 -9.72 1.18
C VAL A 23 7.30 -10.83 1.39
N ARG A 24 7.30 -11.48 2.57
CA ARG A 24 8.31 -12.48 2.95
C ARG A 24 8.13 -13.80 2.19
N VAL A 25 9.24 -14.52 2.02
CA VAL A 25 9.22 -15.86 1.41
C VAL A 25 8.46 -16.84 2.29
N GLY A 26 7.54 -17.60 1.68
CA GLY A 26 6.69 -18.56 2.39
C GLY A 26 5.53 -17.92 3.17
N ALA A 27 5.28 -16.64 2.96
CA ALA A 27 4.14 -15.93 3.52
C ALA A 27 2.81 -16.51 3.02
N ALA A 28 1.76 -16.44 3.85
CA ALA A 28 0.45 -17.03 3.52
C ALA A 28 -0.20 -16.39 2.27
N LEU A 29 0.03 -15.09 2.06
CA LEU A 29 -0.40 -14.32 0.88
C LEU A 29 0.81 -13.80 0.09
N GLU A 30 1.86 -14.59 -0.03
CA GLU A 30 3.11 -14.16 -0.67
C GLU A 30 2.89 -13.56 -2.06
N VAL A 31 3.42 -12.37 -2.25
CA VAL A 31 3.54 -11.66 -3.53
C VAL A 31 5.04 -11.55 -3.86
N PRO A 32 5.62 -12.50 -4.61
CA PRO A 32 7.07 -12.57 -4.82
C PRO A 32 7.67 -11.27 -5.38
N ASP A 33 6.94 -10.60 -6.26
CA ASP A 33 7.38 -9.35 -6.88
C ASP A 33 7.34 -8.15 -5.92
N ALA A 34 6.70 -8.26 -4.75
CA ALA A 34 6.72 -7.19 -3.75
C ALA A 34 8.15 -6.88 -3.26
N ARG A 35 9.00 -7.87 -3.15
CA ARG A 35 10.42 -7.68 -2.79
C ARG A 35 11.20 -6.82 -3.79
N LYS A 36 10.82 -6.85 -5.07
CA LYS A 36 11.45 -6.05 -6.13
C LYS A 36 11.14 -4.56 -6.02
N THR A 37 10.09 -4.20 -5.28
CA THR A 37 9.64 -2.81 -5.13
C THR A 37 10.27 -2.10 -3.93
N ILE A 38 11.05 -2.79 -3.09
CA ILE A 38 11.59 -2.25 -1.83
C ILE A 38 12.45 -1.00 -2.07
N ASP A 39 13.32 -1.02 -3.07
CA ASP A 39 14.21 0.12 -3.35
C ASP A 39 13.42 1.35 -3.84
N ALA A 40 12.38 1.15 -4.65
CA ALA A 40 11.49 2.24 -5.07
C ALA A 40 10.72 2.83 -3.86
N HIS A 41 10.26 1.99 -2.94
CA HIS A 41 9.65 2.45 -1.69
C HIS A 41 10.63 3.27 -0.84
N ARG A 42 11.87 2.80 -0.67
CA ARG A 42 12.90 3.53 0.09
C ARG A 42 13.16 4.90 -0.51
N LEU A 43 13.33 4.97 -1.83
CA LEU A 43 13.51 6.23 -2.55
C LEU A 43 12.37 7.22 -2.27
N LEU A 44 11.13 6.75 -2.32
CA LEU A 44 9.94 7.57 -2.01
C LEU A 44 9.88 7.99 -0.54
N LEU A 45 10.11 7.05 0.39
CA LEU A 45 10.10 7.32 1.83
C LEU A 45 11.12 8.40 2.21
N ASP A 46 12.35 8.28 1.70
CA ASP A 46 13.41 9.25 1.94
C ASP A 46 13.04 10.62 1.38
N ALA A 47 12.49 10.68 0.15
CA ALA A 47 12.08 11.92 -0.49
C ALA A 47 10.93 12.62 0.24
N PHE A 48 9.90 11.88 0.67
CA PHE A 48 8.76 12.42 1.42
C PHE A 48 9.19 12.91 2.81
N ARG A 49 9.98 12.11 3.54
CA ARG A 49 10.50 12.47 4.87
C ARG A 49 11.41 13.69 4.83
N ALA A 50 12.33 13.77 3.86
CA ALA A 50 13.21 14.93 3.68
C ALA A 50 12.42 16.23 3.46
N ARG A 51 11.24 16.14 2.85
CA ARG A 51 10.34 17.28 2.59
C ARG A 51 9.23 17.44 3.64
N LYS A 52 9.30 16.66 4.72
CA LYS A 52 8.27 16.64 5.79
C LYS A 52 6.86 16.41 5.24
N ARG A 53 6.74 15.60 4.19
CA ARG A 53 5.45 15.20 3.63
C ARG A 53 4.93 13.97 4.36
N PRO A 54 3.63 13.87 4.61
CA PRO A 54 3.03 12.73 5.30
C PRO A 54 3.30 11.39 4.60
N VAL A 55 3.62 10.39 5.41
CA VAL A 55 3.63 8.98 5.00
C VAL A 55 2.58 8.26 5.83
N VAL A 56 1.69 7.53 5.19
CA VAL A 56 0.62 6.76 5.82
C VAL A 56 0.76 5.30 5.40
N TYR A 57 0.73 4.40 6.37
CA TYR A 57 0.78 2.96 6.11
C TYR A 57 -0.60 2.35 6.27
N THR A 58 -0.90 1.30 5.49
CA THR A 58 -2.04 0.44 5.77
C THR A 58 -1.58 -0.94 6.19
N LYS A 59 -2.36 -1.58 7.06
CA LYS A 59 -2.21 -2.98 7.46
C LYS A 59 -3.53 -3.70 7.22
N PHE A 60 -3.51 -4.74 6.40
CA PHE A 60 -4.63 -5.62 6.19
C PHE A 60 -4.69 -6.66 7.31
N LEU A 61 -5.88 -6.84 7.90
CA LEU A 61 -6.15 -7.78 8.97
C LEU A 61 -7.32 -8.68 8.60
N THR A 62 -7.22 -9.97 8.92
CA THR A 62 -8.29 -10.94 8.66
C THR A 62 -9.07 -11.33 9.92
N PHE A 63 -8.55 -11.03 11.10
CA PHE A 63 -9.12 -11.40 12.39
C PHE A 63 -9.03 -10.22 13.38
N PRO A 64 -9.98 -10.04 14.30
CA PRO A 64 -11.09 -10.94 14.68
C PRO A 64 -12.39 -10.73 13.89
N LYS A 65 -12.43 -9.87 12.89
CA LYS A 65 -13.67 -9.51 12.20
C LYS A 65 -13.97 -10.52 11.09
N PRO A 66 -15.16 -11.16 11.06
CA PRO A 66 -15.57 -12.01 9.94
C PRO A 66 -15.63 -11.18 8.66
N ILE A 67 -15.05 -11.69 7.59
CA ILE A 67 -14.98 -11.00 6.33
C ILE A 67 -15.42 -11.91 5.18
N LEU A 68 -16.18 -11.35 4.25
CA LEU A 68 -16.70 -12.07 3.09
C LEU A 68 -15.57 -12.55 2.16
N LEU A 69 -14.40 -11.92 2.22
CA LEU A 69 -13.27 -12.25 1.36
C LEU A 69 -12.78 -13.73 1.48
N TRP A 70 -13.13 -14.44 2.54
CA TRP A 70 -12.76 -15.86 2.70
C TRP A 70 -13.28 -16.76 1.57
N GLU A 71 -14.40 -16.39 0.94
CA GLU A 71 -14.94 -17.10 -0.22
C GLU A 71 -13.98 -17.07 -1.44
N TRP A 72 -13.19 -15.99 -1.58
CA TRP A 72 -12.28 -15.78 -2.71
C TRP A 72 -10.80 -15.83 -2.33
N SER A 73 -10.49 -15.85 -1.04
CA SER A 73 -9.13 -15.86 -0.53
C SER A 73 -8.98 -16.94 0.53
N PRO A 74 -8.97 -18.23 0.15
CA PRO A 74 -8.85 -19.33 1.11
C PRO A 74 -7.54 -19.28 1.92
N GLN A 75 -6.53 -18.55 1.44
CA GLN A 75 -5.29 -18.28 2.19
C GLN A 75 -5.53 -17.47 3.45
N ALA A 76 -6.64 -16.72 3.53
CA ALA A 76 -7.02 -15.91 4.68
C ALA A 76 -7.98 -16.60 5.65
N LEU A 77 -8.28 -17.89 5.44
CA LEU A 77 -9.10 -18.68 6.37
C LEU A 77 -8.47 -18.72 7.78
N PRO A 78 -9.28 -18.83 8.85
CA PRO A 78 -8.78 -18.78 10.23
C PRO A 78 -7.66 -19.76 10.54
N ASP A 79 -7.66 -20.95 9.96
CA ASP A 79 -6.65 -21.98 10.20
C ASP A 79 -5.25 -21.56 9.72
N THR A 80 -5.17 -20.67 8.73
CA THR A 80 -3.88 -20.17 8.21
C THR A 80 -3.27 -19.11 9.13
N LYS A 81 -4.08 -18.45 9.95
CA LYS A 81 -3.71 -17.28 10.75
C LYS A 81 -3.05 -16.17 9.93
N CYS A 82 -3.37 -16.10 8.65
CA CYS A 82 -2.87 -15.09 7.73
C CYS A 82 -3.29 -13.69 8.19
N CYS A 83 -2.36 -12.77 8.25
CA CYS A 83 -2.60 -11.39 8.70
C CYS A 83 -3.34 -11.29 10.04
N TRP A 84 -3.05 -12.20 10.98
CA TRP A 84 -3.55 -12.13 12.35
C TRP A 84 -2.61 -11.32 13.22
N LYS A 85 -3.11 -10.27 13.82
CA LYS A 85 -2.36 -9.42 14.75
C LYS A 85 -1.86 -10.24 15.96
N GLY A 86 -0.57 -10.11 16.26
CA GLY A 86 0.09 -10.87 17.35
C GLY A 86 0.51 -12.29 16.96
N HIS A 87 0.16 -12.76 15.75
CA HIS A 87 0.65 -14.06 15.27
C HIS A 87 2.01 -13.92 14.64
N LYS A 88 2.96 -14.77 15.04
CA LYS A 88 4.31 -14.82 14.47
C LYS A 88 4.46 -16.03 13.56
N ARG A 89 5.22 -15.86 12.49
CA ARG A 89 5.57 -16.89 11.52
C ARG A 89 7.07 -16.80 11.23
N PHE A 90 7.69 -17.97 11.04
CA PHE A 90 9.07 -18.04 10.58
C PHE A 90 9.12 -17.72 9.07
N TYR A 91 9.99 -16.78 8.70
CA TYR A 91 10.21 -16.42 7.30
C TYR A 91 11.65 -16.75 6.90
N PRO A 92 11.84 -17.65 5.89
CA PRO A 92 13.18 -18.14 5.53
C PRO A 92 14.15 -17.05 5.03
N ASP A 93 13.62 -16.03 4.36
CA ASP A 93 14.41 -14.94 3.77
C ASP A 93 15.05 -14.01 4.83
N VAL A 94 14.50 -13.97 6.03
CA VAL A 94 15.07 -13.23 7.18
C VAL A 94 15.61 -14.16 8.27
N GLY A 95 15.35 -15.48 8.19
CA GLY A 95 15.88 -16.48 9.11
C GLY A 95 15.35 -16.41 10.54
N ARG A 96 14.18 -15.80 10.76
CA ARG A 96 13.57 -15.63 12.09
C ARG A 96 12.06 -15.53 12.04
N GLU A 97 11.43 -15.58 13.22
CA GLU A 97 10.00 -15.31 13.37
C GLU A 97 9.74 -13.81 13.43
N GLU A 98 8.75 -13.36 12.63
CA GLU A 98 8.22 -11.99 12.63
C GLU A 98 6.71 -12.00 12.78
N GLU A 99 6.14 -10.91 13.29
CA GLU A 99 4.70 -10.74 13.35
C GLU A 99 4.11 -10.59 11.93
N CYS A 100 3.11 -11.42 11.61
CA CYS A 100 2.52 -11.50 10.28
C CYS A 100 2.03 -10.16 9.73
N THR A 101 1.50 -9.30 10.61
CA THR A 101 0.90 -8.01 10.23
C THR A 101 1.87 -6.84 10.25
N ASP A 102 3.10 -7.04 10.73
CA ASP A 102 4.05 -5.94 10.76
C ASP A 102 4.55 -5.59 9.35
N VAL A 103 4.78 -4.29 9.16
CA VAL A 103 5.46 -3.81 7.95
C VAL A 103 6.88 -4.38 7.96
N ILE A 104 7.35 -4.82 6.80
CA ILE A 104 8.69 -5.39 6.67
C ILE A 104 9.76 -4.42 7.19
N ASP A 105 10.83 -4.97 7.76
CA ASP A 105 11.92 -4.18 8.38
C ASP A 105 12.54 -3.14 7.44
N GLU A 106 12.57 -3.45 6.16
CA GLU A 106 13.12 -2.56 5.13
C GLU A 106 12.33 -1.26 4.95
N LEU A 107 11.08 -1.22 5.43
CA LEU A 107 10.14 -0.10 5.22
C LEU A 107 9.46 0.36 6.52
N VAL A 108 10.07 0.11 7.68
CA VAL A 108 9.48 0.40 9.00
C VAL A 108 8.92 1.83 9.06
N PRO A 109 7.67 1.99 9.54
CA PRO A 109 7.10 3.30 9.80
C PRO A 109 7.96 4.11 10.79
N ALA A 110 8.15 5.39 10.51
CA ALA A 110 8.80 6.28 11.47
C ALA A 110 7.83 6.62 12.62
N THR A 111 8.38 7.06 13.74
CA THR A 111 7.56 7.52 14.87
C THR A 111 6.66 8.66 14.42
N GLY A 112 5.35 8.48 14.55
CA GLY A 112 4.34 9.45 14.15
C GLY A 112 3.72 9.22 12.76
N ASP A 113 4.25 8.29 11.96
CA ASP A 113 3.58 7.88 10.72
C ASP A 113 2.24 7.18 11.06
N PRO A 114 1.08 7.64 10.55
CA PRO A 114 -0.18 6.96 10.78
C PRO A 114 -0.19 5.54 10.20
N ILE A 115 -0.70 4.59 10.98
CA ILE A 115 -0.95 3.22 10.54
C ILE A 115 -2.45 2.98 10.56
N ILE A 116 -3.02 2.66 9.40
CA ILE A 116 -4.44 2.42 9.19
C ILE A 116 -4.69 0.92 9.10
N GLU A 117 -5.27 0.34 10.14
CA GLU A 117 -5.70 -1.06 10.13
C GLU A 117 -7.02 -1.18 9.35
N LYS A 118 -7.10 -2.14 8.43
CA LYS A 118 -8.26 -2.37 7.58
C LYS A 118 -8.62 -3.85 7.48
N TYR A 119 -9.91 -4.14 7.33
CA TYR A 119 -10.48 -5.48 7.20
C TYR A 119 -11.11 -5.73 5.82
N CYS A 120 -10.93 -4.80 4.89
CA CYS A 120 -11.36 -4.86 3.50
C CYS A 120 -10.21 -4.45 2.59
N TYR A 121 -10.35 -4.62 1.28
CA TYR A 121 -9.28 -4.29 0.34
C TYR A 121 -8.99 -2.79 0.31
N GLY A 122 -10.02 -1.96 0.18
CA GLY A 122 -9.86 -0.51 0.13
C GLY A 122 -9.61 0.11 1.51
N ALA A 123 -8.63 1.02 1.56
CA ALA A 123 -8.18 1.60 2.82
C ALA A 123 -9.10 2.71 3.37
N PHE A 124 -10.03 3.23 2.58
CA PHE A 124 -11.01 4.22 3.06
C PHE A 124 -12.24 3.55 3.69
N HIS A 125 -12.56 2.32 3.29
CA HIS A 125 -13.77 1.65 3.74
C HIS A 125 -13.69 1.23 5.21
N GLY A 126 -14.52 1.85 6.05
CA GLY A 126 -14.63 1.51 7.47
C GLY A 126 -13.39 1.81 8.31
N THR A 127 -12.54 2.75 7.87
CA THR A 127 -11.31 3.17 8.54
C THR A 127 -11.27 4.69 8.75
N PRO A 128 -10.38 5.21 9.58
CA PRO A 128 -10.19 6.65 9.76
C PRO A 128 -9.31 7.31 8.68
N LEU A 129 -8.97 6.65 7.55
CA LEU A 129 -8.03 7.19 6.58
C LEU A 129 -8.43 8.58 6.06
N ALA A 130 -9.71 8.76 5.69
CA ALA A 130 -10.20 10.05 5.17
C ALA A 130 -9.98 11.19 6.17
N GLN A 131 -10.34 10.97 7.44
CA GLN A 131 -10.15 11.94 8.52
C GLN A 131 -8.67 12.22 8.79
N THR A 132 -7.83 11.17 8.75
CA THR A 132 -6.38 11.28 8.93
C THR A 132 -5.76 12.16 7.84
N LEU A 133 -6.09 11.92 6.57
CA LEU A 133 -5.60 12.73 5.45
C LEU A 133 -6.06 14.18 5.53
N GLN A 134 -7.31 14.43 5.92
CA GLN A 134 -7.83 15.77 6.14
C GLN A 134 -7.09 16.50 7.26
N PHE A 135 -6.87 15.83 8.40
CA PHE A 135 -6.13 16.37 9.52
C PHE A 135 -4.68 16.75 9.15
N LEU A 136 -4.05 15.95 8.28
CA LEU A 136 -2.69 16.20 7.78
C LEU A 136 -2.63 17.26 6.66
N GLY A 137 -3.76 17.84 6.24
CA GLY A 137 -3.82 18.85 5.17
C GLY A 137 -3.43 18.30 3.80
N VAL A 138 -3.65 17.01 3.55
CA VAL A 138 -3.29 16.34 2.29
C VAL A 138 -4.25 16.77 1.18
N GLU A 139 -3.69 17.10 0.02
CA GLU A 139 -4.46 17.49 -1.16
C GLU A 139 -4.37 16.45 -2.29
N THR A 140 -3.29 15.66 -2.36
CA THR A 140 -3.09 14.64 -3.40
C THR A 140 -2.49 13.37 -2.80
N LEU A 141 -2.61 12.22 -3.48
CA LEU A 141 -2.09 10.95 -3.01
C LEU A 141 -1.09 10.34 -4.00
N VAL A 142 -0.02 9.78 -3.44
CA VAL A 142 0.90 8.86 -4.11
C VAL A 142 0.70 7.49 -3.47
N VAL A 143 0.23 6.51 -4.23
CA VAL A 143 -0.15 5.19 -3.72
C VAL A 143 0.82 4.13 -4.22
N THR A 144 1.33 3.33 -3.30
CA THR A 144 2.29 2.24 -3.51
C THR A 144 1.86 0.98 -2.79
N GLY A 145 2.60 -0.12 -2.93
CA GLY A 145 2.40 -1.33 -2.13
C GLY A 145 1.84 -2.53 -2.90
N THR A 146 1.08 -3.40 -2.20
CA THR A 146 0.61 -4.68 -2.73
C THR A 146 -0.84 -4.98 -2.28
N VAL A 147 -1.66 -5.69 -3.02
CA VAL A 147 -1.54 -6.22 -4.38
C VAL A 147 -2.11 -5.21 -5.37
N THR A 148 -1.46 -4.98 -6.50
CA THR A 148 -1.82 -3.93 -7.48
C THR A 148 -3.31 -3.91 -7.82
N GLN A 149 -3.88 -5.03 -8.29
CA GLN A 149 -5.27 -5.14 -8.74
C GLN A 149 -6.30 -5.36 -7.61
N ILE A 150 -5.86 -5.37 -6.36
CA ILE A 150 -6.73 -5.61 -5.19
C ILE A 150 -6.63 -4.41 -4.24
N CYS A 151 -5.81 -4.48 -3.20
CA CYS A 151 -5.76 -3.45 -2.14
C CYS A 151 -5.29 -2.08 -2.67
N VAL A 152 -4.32 -2.06 -3.57
CA VAL A 152 -3.79 -0.83 -4.16
C VAL A 152 -4.83 -0.17 -5.06
N GLU A 153 -5.37 -0.90 -6.04
CA GLU A 153 -6.38 -0.37 -6.96
C GLU A 153 -7.62 0.10 -6.23
N GLU A 154 -8.15 -0.72 -5.30
CA GLU A 154 -9.35 -0.37 -4.55
C GLU A 154 -9.12 0.89 -3.70
N THR A 155 -7.98 1.01 -3.02
CA THR A 155 -7.62 2.21 -2.26
C THR A 155 -7.54 3.44 -3.16
N ALA A 156 -6.89 3.31 -4.32
CA ALA A 156 -6.73 4.42 -5.26
C ALA A 156 -8.04 4.85 -5.92
N ARG A 157 -8.95 3.91 -6.21
CA ARG A 157 -10.30 4.21 -6.71
C ARG A 157 -11.17 4.90 -5.65
N GLN A 158 -11.09 4.45 -4.40
CA GLN A 158 -11.76 5.14 -3.30
C GLN A 158 -11.19 6.55 -3.11
N ALA A 159 -9.88 6.75 -3.22
CA ALA A 159 -9.25 8.08 -3.20
C ALA A 159 -9.85 9.00 -4.26
N PHE A 160 -10.03 8.52 -5.50
CA PHE A 160 -10.70 9.26 -6.56
C PHE A 160 -12.14 9.67 -6.15
N HIS A 161 -12.92 8.76 -5.57
CA HIS A 161 -14.28 9.07 -5.10
C HIS A 161 -14.30 10.05 -3.91
N HIS A 162 -13.23 10.09 -3.11
CA HIS A 162 -13.03 11.09 -2.07
C HIS A 162 -12.48 12.44 -2.59
N GLY A 163 -12.26 12.55 -3.91
CA GLY A 163 -11.80 13.79 -4.54
C GLY A 163 -10.29 14.02 -4.49
N TYR A 164 -9.50 13.01 -4.14
CA TYR A 164 -8.03 13.11 -4.16
C TYR A 164 -7.47 12.84 -5.56
N PRO A 165 -6.80 13.82 -6.20
CA PRO A 165 -5.91 13.53 -7.32
C PRO A 165 -4.87 12.50 -6.91
N THR A 166 -4.81 11.36 -7.61
CA THR A 166 -4.04 10.19 -7.16
C THR A 166 -3.06 9.73 -8.24
N THR A 167 -1.83 9.43 -7.83
CA THR A 167 -0.80 8.82 -8.66
C THR A 167 -0.45 7.44 -8.12
N LEU A 168 -0.56 6.40 -8.96
CA LEU A 168 0.03 5.08 -8.71
C LEU A 168 1.50 5.07 -9.14
N VAL A 169 2.35 4.44 -8.33
CA VAL A 169 3.78 4.34 -8.65
C VAL A 169 4.10 2.96 -9.22
N SER A 170 4.32 2.89 -10.53
CA SER A 170 4.38 1.64 -11.30
C SER A 170 5.48 0.67 -10.88
N ASP A 171 6.62 1.18 -10.42
CA ASP A 171 7.76 0.42 -9.91
C ASP A 171 7.76 0.23 -8.38
N ALA A 172 6.72 0.77 -7.71
CA ALA A 172 6.47 0.59 -6.28
C ALA A 172 5.11 -0.08 -6.00
N VAL A 173 4.51 -0.73 -6.98
CA VAL A 173 3.33 -1.60 -6.80
C VAL A 173 3.61 -2.99 -7.36
N SER A 174 3.03 -4.03 -6.78
CA SER A 174 3.35 -5.42 -7.13
C SER A 174 2.13 -6.34 -7.14
N SER A 175 2.25 -7.43 -7.91
CA SER A 175 1.20 -8.43 -8.06
C SER A 175 1.79 -9.82 -8.25
N PHE A 176 0.99 -10.83 -7.92
CA PHE A 176 1.23 -12.23 -8.30
C PHE A 176 0.67 -12.57 -9.70
N ALA A 177 -0.04 -11.63 -10.35
CA ALA A 177 -0.68 -11.80 -11.67
C ALA A 177 -0.26 -10.65 -12.60
N PRO A 178 0.76 -10.86 -13.46
CA PRO A 178 1.32 -9.79 -14.28
C PRO A 178 0.34 -9.16 -15.28
N ASP A 179 -0.59 -9.94 -15.80
CA ASP A 179 -1.64 -9.48 -16.71
C ASP A 179 -2.64 -8.56 -16.01
N LEU A 180 -3.07 -8.92 -14.80
CA LEU A 180 -3.95 -8.09 -13.97
C LEU A 180 -3.23 -6.82 -13.50
N HIS A 181 -1.95 -6.91 -13.13
CA HIS A 181 -1.12 -5.75 -12.81
C HIS A 181 -1.10 -4.74 -13.97
N ALA A 182 -0.77 -5.21 -15.17
CA ALA A 182 -0.71 -4.36 -16.36
C ALA A 182 -2.08 -3.76 -16.72
N ALA A 183 -3.15 -4.57 -16.62
CA ALA A 183 -4.52 -4.12 -16.87
C ALA A 183 -4.96 -3.03 -15.87
N THR A 184 -4.64 -3.22 -14.59
CA THR A 184 -4.94 -2.24 -13.53
C THR A 184 -4.25 -0.90 -13.80
N LEU A 185 -2.94 -0.88 -14.03
CA LEU A 185 -2.20 0.35 -14.32
C LEU A 185 -2.77 1.07 -15.55
N LYS A 186 -3.04 0.33 -16.63
CA LYS A 186 -3.64 0.88 -17.85
C LYS A 186 -5.04 1.46 -17.59
N ASN A 187 -5.88 0.74 -16.87
CA ASN A 187 -7.24 1.19 -16.56
C ASN A 187 -7.22 2.41 -15.64
N PHE A 188 -6.39 2.39 -14.61
CA PHE A 188 -6.25 3.50 -13.68
C PHE A 188 -5.83 4.78 -14.39
N ALA A 189 -4.77 4.71 -15.23
CA ALA A 189 -4.29 5.84 -16.03
C ALA A 189 -5.34 6.40 -17.00
N SER A 190 -6.30 5.57 -17.41
CA SER A 190 -7.32 5.98 -18.39
C SER A 190 -8.47 6.77 -17.77
N LYS A 191 -8.79 6.58 -16.47
CA LYS A 191 -10.03 7.08 -15.87
C LYS A 191 -9.92 7.63 -14.44
N PHE A 192 -8.92 7.24 -13.67
CA PHE A 192 -8.92 7.51 -12.22
C PHE A 192 -7.79 8.42 -11.75
N GLY A 193 -6.64 8.41 -12.42
CA GLY A 193 -5.48 9.17 -11.97
C GLY A 193 -4.29 9.03 -12.90
N TRP A 194 -3.10 9.11 -12.36
CA TRP A 194 -1.85 9.01 -13.11
C TRP A 194 -1.04 7.78 -12.68
N VAL A 195 -0.18 7.35 -13.57
CA VAL A 195 0.83 6.33 -13.31
C VAL A 195 2.19 6.96 -13.60
N SER A 196 3.09 6.87 -12.62
CA SER A 196 4.46 7.41 -12.71
C SER A 196 5.42 6.43 -12.07
N THR A 197 6.70 6.57 -12.35
CA THR A 197 7.76 5.87 -11.61
C THR A 197 8.10 6.58 -10.30
N ALA A 198 8.79 5.91 -9.39
CA ALA A 198 9.27 6.52 -8.14
C ALA A 198 10.20 7.72 -8.43
N ALA A 199 11.09 7.59 -9.42
CA ALA A 199 11.98 8.67 -9.83
C ALA A 199 11.20 9.91 -10.32
N GLU A 200 10.20 9.73 -11.20
CA GLU A 200 9.35 10.84 -11.68
C GLU A 200 8.59 11.51 -10.54
N VAL A 201 8.10 10.75 -9.56
CA VAL A 201 7.44 11.31 -8.37
C VAL A 201 8.43 12.15 -7.58
N VAL A 202 9.62 11.63 -7.30
CA VAL A 202 10.66 12.37 -6.55
C VAL A 202 11.08 13.65 -7.24
N ASP A 203 11.24 13.63 -8.56
CA ASP A 203 11.57 14.80 -9.38
C ASP A 203 10.44 15.86 -9.35
N GLY A 204 9.20 15.41 -9.21
CA GLY A 204 8.02 16.28 -9.13
C GLY A 204 7.71 16.82 -7.74
N LEU A 205 8.30 16.26 -6.70
CA LEU A 205 8.18 16.76 -5.33
C LEU A 205 9.02 18.04 -5.21
N GLY A 206 8.43 19.18 -5.24
CA GLY A 206 9.10 20.48 -5.09
C GLY A 206 9.83 20.65 -3.73
#